data_1b6653b20bd17d4a871832cfebe5badb
#
_entry.id   1b6653b20bd17d4a871832cfebe5badb
#
_cell.length_a   1.000
_cell.length_b   1.000
_cell.length_c   1.000
_cell.angle_alpha   90.00
_cell.angle_beta   90.00
_cell.angle_gamma   90.00
#
_symmetry.space_group_name_H-M   'P 1'
#
loop_
_entity.id
_entity.type
_entity.pdbx_description
1 polymer ?
#
loop_
_entity_poly.entity_id
_entity_poly.type
_entity_poly.pdbx_seq_one_letter_code
_entity_poly.pdbx_strand_id
1 'polypeptide(L)' 'LNDPRNDKEISSAELIGFFKRLAKKKKEFLSFLDKYNQVVASDDRTNINIPFMKQANKVIAKTVMRKKDFKTQNQKVEI' A
#
# COMPACT_ATOMS: atom_id res chain seq x y z
N LEU A 1 2.83 -3.70 -13.30
CA LEU A 1 3.21 -3.16 -11.99
C LEU A 1 3.53 -1.67 -12.00
N ASN A 2 3.91 -1.14 -13.13
CA ASN A 2 4.29 0.26 -13.21
C ASN A 2 3.14 1.10 -13.71
N ASP A 3 2.76 2.06 -12.89
CA ASP A 3 1.73 3.04 -13.22
C ASP A 3 2.41 4.21 -13.93
N PRO A 4 1.81 4.78 -15.00
CA PRO A 4 2.40 5.94 -15.68
C PRO A 4 2.66 7.15 -14.77
N ARG A 5 2.01 7.19 -13.61
CA ARG A 5 2.20 8.25 -12.63
C ARG A 5 3.43 8.07 -11.76
N ASN A 6 4.11 6.94 -11.86
CA ASN A 6 5.32 6.69 -11.07
C ASN A 6 6.48 7.54 -11.58
N ASP A 7 7.24 8.11 -10.65
CA ASP A 7 8.42 8.89 -10.98
C ASP A 7 9.54 8.02 -11.53
N LYS A 8 9.62 6.80 -11.05
CA LYS A 8 10.53 5.81 -11.59
C LYS A 8 9.98 4.41 -11.37
N GLU A 9 10.52 3.49 -12.15
CA GLU A 9 10.12 2.10 -12.14
C GLU A 9 10.29 1.47 -10.77
N ILE A 10 9.31 0.65 -10.39
CA ILE A 10 9.34 -0.05 -9.11
C ILE A 10 9.89 -1.45 -9.33
N SER A 11 11.00 -1.77 -8.66
CA SER A 11 11.65 -3.07 -8.81
C SER A 11 10.95 -4.14 -7.97
N SER A 12 11.18 -5.41 -8.35
CA SER A 12 10.67 -6.54 -7.57
C SER A 12 11.26 -6.57 -6.17
N ALA A 13 12.54 -6.20 -6.01
CA ALA A 13 13.18 -6.15 -4.70
C ALA A 13 12.51 -5.13 -3.78
N GLU A 14 12.13 -3.98 -4.32
CA GLU A 14 11.43 -2.96 -3.56
C GLU A 14 10.05 -3.44 -3.12
N LEU A 15 9.32 -4.13 -4.00
CA LEU A 15 8.02 -4.69 -3.65
C LEU A 15 8.12 -5.77 -2.58
N ILE A 16 9.11 -6.65 -2.69
CA ILE A 16 9.34 -7.69 -1.68
C ILE A 16 9.61 -7.04 -0.32
N GLY A 17 10.47 -6.03 -0.28
CA GLY A 17 10.75 -5.28 0.94
C GLY A 17 9.51 -4.61 1.51
N PHE A 18 8.70 -4.03 0.63
CA PHE A 18 7.43 -3.40 1.01
C PHE A 18 6.52 -4.40 1.72
N PHE A 19 6.30 -5.56 1.11
CA PHE A 19 5.40 -6.56 1.70
C PHE A 19 5.97 -7.18 2.97
N LYS A 20 7.28 -7.30 3.10
CA LYS A 20 7.90 -7.75 4.36
C LYS A 20 7.62 -6.76 5.49
N ARG A 21 7.73 -5.47 5.21
CA ARG A 21 7.44 -4.45 6.22
C ARG A 21 5.95 -4.38 6.53
N LEU A 22 5.11 -4.54 5.52
CA LEU A 22 3.66 -4.59 5.73
C LEU A 22 3.27 -5.76 6.62
N ALA A 23 3.91 -6.90 6.47
CA ALA A 23 3.64 -8.07 7.30
C ALA A 23 3.90 -7.81 8.78
N LYS A 24 4.85 -6.94 9.11
CA LYS A 24 5.13 -6.55 10.50
C LYS A 24 4.00 -5.68 11.08
N LYS A 25 3.24 -5.03 10.23
CA LYS A 25 2.10 -4.19 10.60
C LYS A 25 0.76 -4.85 10.26
N LYS A 26 0.77 -6.17 10.06
CA LYS A 26 -0.39 -6.90 9.58
C LYS A 26 -1.63 -6.70 10.42
N LYS A 27 -1.50 -6.74 11.75
CA LYS A 27 -2.65 -6.60 12.65
C LYS A 27 -3.32 -5.23 12.47
N GLU A 28 -2.52 -4.18 12.43
CA GLU A 28 -3.02 -2.82 12.24
C GLU A 28 -3.67 -2.67 10.86
N PHE A 29 -3.00 -3.18 9.83
CA PHE A 29 -3.50 -3.13 8.46
C PHE A 29 -4.85 -3.82 8.32
N LEU A 30 -4.97 -5.05 8.83
CA LEU A 30 -6.21 -5.82 8.75
C LEU A 30 -7.33 -5.19 9.57
N SER A 31 -6.99 -4.62 10.71
CA SER A 31 -7.96 -3.90 11.55
C SER A 31 -8.58 -2.73 10.79
N PHE A 32 -7.76 -1.96 10.10
CA PHE A 32 -8.26 -0.84 9.29
C PHE A 32 -9.07 -1.31 8.09
N LEU A 33 -8.66 -2.41 7.45
CA LEU A 33 -9.44 -2.97 6.35
C LEU A 33 -10.83 -3.42 6.79
N ASP A 34 -10.91 -4.05 7.97
CA ASP A 34 -12.20 -4.48 8.52
C ASP A 34 -13.10 -3.29 8.84
N LYS A 35 -12.50 -2.20 9.30
CA LYS A 35 -13.26 -1.02 9.73
C LYS A 35 -13.65 -0.11 8.56
N TYR A 36 -12.75 0.09 7.62
CA TYR A 36 -12.94 1.09 6.56
C TYR A 36 -13.11 0.50 5.16
N ASN A 37 -12.86 -0.78 4.97
CA ASN A 37 -12.90 -1.49 3.70
C ASN A 37 -11.88 -1.01 2.66
N GLN A 38 -11.21 0.09 2.90
CA GLN A 38 -10.16 0.61 2.03
C GLN A 38 -9.04 1.19 2.88
N VAL A 39 -7.81 0.82 2.56
CA VAL A 39 -6.62 1.29 3.30
C VAL A 39 -5.48 1.44 2.31
N VAL A 40 -4.72 2.52 2.45
CA VAL A 40 -3.50 2.73 1.69
C VAL A 40 -2.30 2.37 2.56
N ALA A 41 -1.48 1.44 2.11
CA ALA A 41 -0.20 1.14 2.77
C ALA A 41 0.88 1.99 2.11
N SER A 42 1.62 2.73 2.92
CA SER A 42 2.65 3.66 2.45
C SER A 42 3.99 3.36 3.09
N ASP A 43 5.05 3.41 2.29
CA ASP A 43 6.41 3.20 2.74
C ASP A 43 7.23 4.47 2.47
N ASP A 44 7.65 5.14 3.53
CA ASP A 44 8.41 6.38 3.42
C ASP A 44 9.82 6.18 2.85
N ARG A 45 10.36 4.97 2.96
CA ARG A 45 11.72 4.68 2.49
C ARG A 45 11.81 4.66 0.99
N THR A 46 10.78 4.14 0.33
CA THR A 46 10.76 3.98 -1.12
C THR A 46 9.74 4.88 -1.79
N ASN A 47 8.90 5.55 -1.01
CA ASN A 47 7.75 6.34 -1.49
C ASN A 47 6.72 5.49 -2.23
N ILE A 48 6.71 4.18 -1.97
CA ILE A 48 5.74 3.27 -2.57
C ILE A 48 4.44 3.33 -1.78
N ASN A 49 3.33 3.47 -2.50
CA ASN A 49 1.98 3.51 -1.92
C ASN A 49 1.12 2.52 -2.66
N ILE A 50 0.44 1.66 -1.92
CA ILE A 50 -0.46 0.67 -2.51
C ILE A 50 -1.83 0.78 -1.85
N PRO A 51 -2.86 1.23 -2.58
CA PRO A 51 -4.22 1.19 -2.08
C PRO A 51 -4.75 -0.24 -2.08
N PHE A 52 -5.32 -0.66 -0.97
CA PHE A 52 -5.96 -1.95 -0.82
C PHE A 52 -7.44 -1.78 -0.57
N MET A 53 -8.22 -2.74 -1.04
CA MET A 53 -9.66 -2.78 -0.82
C MET A 53 -10.05 -4.16 -0.34
N LYS A 54 -10.97 -4.22 0.64
CA LYS A 54 -11.56 -5.48 1.07
C LYS A 54 -12.89 -5.66 0.34
N GLN A 55 -13.02 -6.77 -0.38
CA GLN A 55 -14.25 -7.13 -1.09
C GLN A 55 -14.61 -8.56 -0.73
N ALA A 56 -15.73 -8.74 0.00
CA ALA A 56 -16.10 -10.01 0.58
C ALA A 56 -14.96 -10.51 1.48
N ASN A 57 -14.38 -11.67 1.20
CA ASN A 57 -13.26 -12.22 1.99
C ASN A 57 -11.91 -12.00 1.31
N LYS A 58 -11.84 -11.12 0.31
CA LYS A 58 -10.61 -10.91 -0.46
C LYS A 58 -10.04 -9.53 -0.22
N VAL A 59 -8.72 -9.44 -0.19
CA VAL A 59 -7.99 -8.17 -0.15
C VAL A 59 -7.38 -7.95 -1.52
N ILE A 60 -7.74 -6.83 -2.14
CA ILE A 60 -7.32 -6.52 -3.50
C ILE A 60 -6.42 -5.30 -3.48
N ALA A 61 -5.21 -5.43 -4.04
CA ALA A 61 -4.33 -4.31 -4.29
C ALA A 61 -4.73 -3.66 -5.60
N LYS A 62 -5.06 -2.37 -5.57
CA LYS A 62 -5.57 -1.69 -6.77
C LYS A 62 -4.46 -1.29 -7.72
N THR A 63 -3.44 -0.61 -7.22
CA THR A 63 -2.34 -0.13 -8.05
C THR A 63 -1.11 0.07 -7.20
N VAL A 64 0.05 0.12 -7.83
CA VAL A 64 1.31 0.37 -7.13
C VAL A 64 1.84 1.70 -7.63
N MET A 65 2.06 2.64 -6.71
CA MET A 65 2.51 3.99 -7.05
C MET A 65 3.76 4.34 -6.27
N ARG A 66 4.71 5.01 -6.93
CA ARG A 66 5.82 5.65 -6.25
C ARG A 66 5.56 7.15 -6.27
N LYS A 67 5.18 7.69 -5.12
CA LYS A 67 4.87 9.10 -5.01
C LYS A 67 5.19 9.60 -3.61
N LYS A 68 6.02 10.64 -3.52
CA LYS A 68 6.32 11.30 -2.27
C LYS A 68 5.11 12.12 -1.83
N ASP A 69 4.87 12.16 -0.52
CA ASP A 69 3.77 12.93 0.06
C ASP A 69 2.41 12.57 -0.53
N PHE A 70 2.20 11.27 -0.77
CA PHE A 70 0.94 10.79 -1.31
C PHE A 70 -0.19 11.12 -0.33
N LYS A 71 -1.19 11.84 -0.84
CA LYS A 71 -2.38 12.22 -0.07
C LYS A 71 -3.57 11.39 -0.50
N THR A 72 -4.34 10.93 0.46
CA THR A 72 -5.52 10.14 0.21
C THR A 72 -6.58 10.47 1.26
N GLN A 73 -7.85 10.35 0.88
CA GLN A 73 -8.96 10.47 1.81
C GLN A 73 -9.20 9.16 2.56
N ASN A 74 -8.63 8.07 2.10
CA ASN A 74 -8.74 6.76 2.74
C ASN A 74 -7.78 6.67 3.91
N GLN A 75 -8.04 5.70 4.80
CA GLN A 75 -7.14 5.44 5.91
C GLN A 75 -5.76 5.02 5.40
N LYS A 76 -4.73 5.57 5.97
CA LYS A 76 -3.34 5.31 5.56
C LYS A 76 -2.59 4.61 6.68
N VAL A 77 -1.88 3.52 6.33
CA VAL A 77 -0.99 2.81 7.24
C VAL A 77 0.44 3.02 6.77
N GLU A 78 1.27 3.57 7.63
CA GLU A 78 2.69 3.74 7.34
C GLU A 78 3.47 2.53 7.84
N ILE A 79 4.26 1.95 6.93
CA ILE A 79 4.98 0.71 7.21
C ILE A 79 6.48 0.91 7.26
#